data_3c290b270e0dda3c8e45d2c71f4eb98f
#
_entry.id   3c290b270e0dda3c8e45d2c71f4eb98f
#
_cell.length_a   1.000
_cell.length_b   1.000
_cell.length_c   1.000
_cell.angle_alpha   90.00
_cell.angle_beta   90.00
_cell.angle_gamma   90.00
#
_symmetry.space_group_name_H-M   'P 1'
#
loop_
_entity.id
_entity.type
_entity.pdbx_description
1 polymer ?
#
loop_
_entity_poly.entity_id
_entity_poly.type
_entity_poly.pdbx_seq_one_letter_code
_entity_poly.pdbx_strand_id
1 'polypeptide(L)'
;MKFKILLLSLLLSTGSFAAEPTFIRIGVQSGGTVEWELSALQDALKAGHADVQLDIRHVANAEAGKIALQSGEVDIIVSDWIWVSGLREQGADFTFYPYSDISGALVVPSESGIHSLQDLKGKRLGIAGGELDKNWLLLQALAKQQDIDLDESMEKVFGTPSLLNEQLKQGRIDAVLNYWHFAARLEAEGYRTLIDGRGILQGLGIDETVANLGYVFKQSWAERHREALQQFLDAAKQAKQTLCSSDAVWQKIIPLTKIDDETTRKHLHQNYCAGNIEHWGEAEQKAAGKVYLLLHKQSKQALTGKSEQLQAGTFFR
;
A
#
# COMPACT_ATOMS: atom_id res chain seq x y z
N MET A 1 -22.08 -61.25 56.21
CA MET A 1 -21.00 -60.68 55.39
C MET A 1 -21.63 -59.55 54.54
N LYS A 2 -21.36 -58.27 54.87
CA LYS A 2 -21.86 -57.13 54.10
C LYS A 2 -20.76 -56.62 53.20
N PHE A 3 -20.91 -56.79 51.88
CA PHE A 3 -19.98 -56.25 50.87
C PHE A 3 -20.30 -54.74 50.68
N LYS A 4 -19.37 -53.84 51.01
CA LYS A 4 -19.38 -52.44 50.66
C LYS A 4 -18.77 -52.26 49.28
N ILE A 5 -19.57 -51.87 48.27
CA ILE A 5 -19.11 -51.46 46.96
C ILE A 5 -18.65 -50.03 47.08
N LEU A 6 -17.36 -49.81 46.87
CA LEU A 6 -16.69 -48.49 46.82
C LEU A 6 -16.78 -47.97 45.36
N LEU A 7 -17.67 -47.01 45.10
CA LEU A 7 -17.73 -46.34 43.80
C LEU A 7 -16.56 -45.35 43.70
N LEU A 8 -15.59 -45.66 42.88
CA LEU A 8 -14.47 -44.76 42.56
C LEU A 8 -14.90 -43.83 41.43
N SER A 9 -15.28 -42.55 41.78
CA SER A 9 -15.60 -41.52 40.80
C SER A 9 -14.33 -41.06 40.11
N LEU A 10 -14.14 -41.44 38.84
CA LEU A 10 -13.08 -40.93 37.99
C LEU A 10 -13.46 -39.52 37.52
N LEU A 11 -12.91 -38.49 38.14
CA LEU A 11 -12.99 -37.13 37.67
C LEU A 11 -12.08 -37.00 36.41
N LEU A 12 -12.70 -37.09 35.24
CA LEU A 12 -12.06 -36.68 33.98
C LEU A 12 -11.93 -35.15 33.97
N SER A 13 -10.79 -34.64 34.42
CA SER A 13 -10.40 -33.28 34.18
C SER A 13 -10.17 -33.09 32.67
N THR A 14 -11.15 -32.54 31.95
CA THR A 14 -10.96 -32.02 30.59
C THR A 14 -10.08 -30.81 30.71
N GLY A 15 -8.77 -30.99 30.63
CA GLY A 15 -7.82 -29.92 30.45
C GLY A 15 -8.17 -29.24 29.13
N SER A 16 -8.66 -27.99 29.21
CA SER A 16 -8.75 -27.10 28.05
C SER A 16 -7.31 -26.83 27.60
N PHE A 17 -6.84 -27.57 26.59
CA PHE A 17 -5.62 -27.18 25.90
C PHE A 17 -5.96 -25.86 25.20
N ALA A 18 -5.45 -24.75 25.74
CA ALA A 18 -5.41 -23.52 24.97
C ALA A 18 -4.59 -23.83 23.72
N ALA A 19 -5.17 -23.62 22.55
CA ALA A 19 -4.46 -23.79 21.29
C ALA A 19 -3.26 -22.85 21.29
N GLU A 20 -2.10 -23.34 20.86
CA GLU A 20 -0.92 -22.47 20.70
C GLU A 20 -1.25 -21.39 19.67
N PRO A 21 -0.84 -20.14 19.92
CA PRO A 21 -1.14 -19.05 18.99
C PRO A 21 -0.49 -19.29 17.63
N THR A 22 -1.23 -18.98 16.58
CA THR A 22 -0.70 -19.04 15.21
C THR A 22 0.21 -17.84 14.97
N PHE A 23 1.46 -18.07 14.62
CA PHE A 23 2.39 -17.02 14.24
C PHE A 23 2.21 -16.66 12.76
N ILE A 24 2.06 -15.35 12.49
CA ILE A 24 2.11 -14.79 11.14
C ILE A 24 3.41 -13.99 11.02
N ARG A 25 4.29 -14.41 10.12
CA ARG A 25 5.54 -13.71 9.83
C ARG A 25 5.25 -12.61 8.81
N ILE A 26 5.33 -11.35 9.25
CA ILE A 26 5.08 -10.20 8.39
C ILE A 26 6.38 -9.46 8.06
N GLY A 27 6.67 -9.31 6.75
CA GLY A 27 7.79 -8.50 6.28
C GLY A 27 7.41 -7.02 6.21
N VAL A 28 8.11 -6.18 6.98
CA VAL A 28 7.84 -4.74 7.09
C VAL A 28 9.05 -3.95 6.68
N GLN A 29 8.87 -3.07 5.69
CA GLN A 29 9.93 -2.18 5.27
C GLN A 29 10.23 -1.15 6.36
N SER A 30 11.49 -1.05 6.78
CA SER A 30 11.93 -0.08 7.78
C SER A 30 11.67 1.35 7.29
N GLY A 31 10.98 2.15 8.13
CA GLY A 31 10.58 3.52 7.79
C GLY A 31 9.43 3.62 6.78
N GLY A 32 8.79 2.52 6.43
CA GLY A 32 7.57 2.48 5.63
C GLY A 32 6.32 2.79 6.46
N THR A 33 5.23 3.19 5.79
CA THR A 33 3.98 3.57 6.47
C THR A 33 3.27 2.41 7.18
N VAL A 34 3.53 1.16 6.80
CA VAL A 34 3.04 -0.03 7.50
C VAL A 34 3.57 -0.11 8.94
N GLU A 35 4.80 0.38 9.18
CA GLU A 35 5.40 0.42 10.51
C GLU A 35 4.57 1.29 11.49
N TRP A 36 3.89 2.31 10.97
CA TRP A 36 3.01 3.16 11.80
C TRP A 36 1.81 2.39 12.36
N GLU A 37 1.35 1.37 11.66
CA GLU A 37 0.16 0.60 12.03
C GLU A 37 0.46 -0.56 12.98
N LEU A 38 1.72 -1.01 13.07
CA LEU A 38 2.07 -2.23 13.81
C LEU A 38 1.61 -2.21 15.26
N SER A 39 1.76 -1.07 15.96
CA SER A 39 1.30 -0.94 17.35
C SER A 39 -0.21 -1.04 17.48
N ALA A 40 -0.94 -0.31 16.62
CA ALA A 40 -2.40 -0.35 16.60
C ALA A 40 -2.94 -1.73 16.17
N LEU A 41 -2.25 -2.39 15.24
CA LEU A 41 -2.57 -3.75 14.79
C LEU A 41 -2.38 -4.77 15.91
N GLN A 42 -1.26 -4.70 16.65
CA GLN A 42 -1.03 -5.57 17.80
C GLN A 42 -2.06 -5.33 18.92
N ASP A 43 -2.43 -4.07 19.16
CA ASP A 43 -3.46 -3.73 20.14
C ASP A 43 -4.84 -4.26 19.70
N ALA A 44 -5.18 -4.18 18.42
CA ALA A 44 -6.43 -4.73 17.87
C ALA A 44 -6.48 -6.27 17.96
N LEU A 45 -5.39 -6.97 17.66
CA LEU A 45 -5.31 -8.43 17.83
C LEU A 45 -5.54 -8.84 19.29
N LYS A 46 -4.90 -8.15 20.24
CA LYS A 46 -5.08 -8.41 21.67
C LYS A 46 -6.53 -8.14 22.12
N ALA A 47 -7.12 -7.01 21.69
CA ALA A 47 -8.49 -6.65 22.04
C ALA A 47 -9.53 -7.62 21.47
N GLY A 48 -9.27 -8.16 20.28
CA GLY A 48 -10.10 -9.18 19.62
C GLY A 48 -9.93 -10.58 20.20
N HIS A 49 -9.07 -10.78 21.22
CA HIS A 49 -8.71 -12.10 21.76
C HIS A 49 -8.26 -13.08 20.67
N ALA A 50 -7.56 -12.54 19.66
CA ALA A 50 -7.09 -13.32 18.52
C ALA A 50 -6.03 -14.34 18.95
N ASP A 51 -6.14 -15.56 18.44
CA ASP A 51 -5.14 -16.59 18.60
C ASP A 51 -3.98 -16.42 17.58
N VAL A 52 -3.68 -15.14 17.25
CA VAL A 52 -2.66 -14.74 16.27
C VAL A 52 -1.63 -13.86 16.93
N GLN A 53 -0.36 -14.20 16.70
CA GLN A 53 0.78 -13.37 17.06
C GLN A 53 1.59 -12.98 15.82
N LEU A 54 2.09 -11.74 15.79
CA LEU A 54 2.90 -11.26 14.68
C LEU A 54 4.38 -11.49 14.98
N ASP A 55 5.07 -12.17 14.07
CA ASP A 55 6.53 -12.22 13.98
C ASP A 55 6.97 -11.18 12.94
N ILE A 56 7.37 -10.00 13.42
CA ILE A 56 7.72 -8.86 12.57
C ILE A 56 9.15 -9.01 12.07
N ARG A 57 9.31 -9.09 10.75
CA ARG A 57 10.61 -9.16 10.06
C ARG A 57 10.87 -7.87 9.32
N HIS A 58 11.84 -7.08 9.81
CA HIS A 58 12.23 -5.86 9.12
C HIS A 58 13.04 -6.17 7.87
N VAL A 59 12.62 -5.60 6.74
CA VAL A 59 13.28 -5.71 5.44
C VAL A 59 13.80 -4.35 4.99
N ALA A 60 14.93 -4.34 4.28
CA ALA A 60 15.61 -3.11 3.91
C ALA A 60 14.80 -2.23 2.93
N ASN A 61 14.08 -2.86 2.01
CA ASN A 61 13.29 -2.20 0.96
C ASN A 61 12.20 -3.15 0.41
N ALA A 62 11.39 -2.66 -0.51
CA ALA A 62 10.30 -3.43 -1.12
C ALA A 62 10.80 -4.70 -1.84
N GLU A 63 11.94 -4.64 -2.54
CA GLU A 63 12.49 -5.80 -3.24
C GLU A 63 12.98 -6.89 -2.27
N ALA A 64 13.62 -6.52 -1.16
CA ALA A 64 13.98 -7.45 -0.11
C ALA A 64 12.74 -8.14 0.50
N GLY A 65 11.63 -7.39 0.67
CA GLY A 65 10.35 -7.95 1.09
C GLY A 65 9.79 -8.98 0.11
N LYS A 66 9.81 -8.68 -1.18
CA LYS A 66 9.38 -9.61 -2.24
C LYS A 66 10.21 -10.90 -2.23
N ILE A 67 11.53 -10.79 -2.08
CA ILE A 67 12.43 -11.95 -1.97
C ILE A 67 12.09 -12.78 -0.73
N ALA A 68 11.91 -12.15 0.43
CA ALA A 68 11.57 -12.84 1.68
C ALA A 68 10.22 -13.59 1.58
N LEU A 69 9.21 -13.00 0.92
CA LEU A 69 7.93 -13.67 0.67
C LEU A 69 8.08 -14.85 -0.30
N GLN A 70 8.81 -14.68 -1.39
CA GLN A 70 9.01 -15.74 -2.38
C GLN A 70 9.79 -16.93 -1.80
N SER A 71 10.81 -16.67 -0.97
CA SER A 71 11.60 -17.70 -0.27
C SER A 71 10.83 -18.38 0.86
N GLY A 72 9.71 -17.80 1.34
CA GLY A 72 8.94 -18.30 2.48
C GLY A 72 9.55 -17.92 3.84
N GLU A 73 10.44 -16.95 3.89
CA GLU A 73 10.96 -16.39 5.14
C GLU A 73 9.87 -15.58 5.87
N VAL A 74 8.97 -14.93 5.13
CA VAL A 74 7.77 -14.29 5.64
C VAL A 74 6.52 -14.84 4.96
N ASP A 75 5.36 -14.68 5.62
CA ASP A 75 4.06 -15.15 5.14
C ASP A 75 3.29 -14.03 4.42
N ILE A 76 3.46 -12.78 4.88
CA ILE A 76 2.76 -11.61 4.39
C ILE A 76 3.75 -10.45 4.19
N ILE A 77 3.58 -9.70 3.11
CA ILE A 77 4.19 -8.37 2.91
C ILE A 77 3.13 -7.39 2.40
N VAL A 78 3.43 -6.10 2.42
CA VAL A 78 2.69 -5.10 1.64
C VAL A 78 3.39 -4.88 0.31
N SER A 79 2.66 -5.06 -0.79
CA SER A 79 3.15 -4.85 -2.16
C SER A 79 1.98 -4.48 -3.09
N ASP A 80 2.17 -4.57 -4.39
CA ASP A 80 1.15 -4.24 -5.38
C ASP A 80 0.64 -5.48 -6.16
N TRP A 81 -0.60 -5.37 -6.64
CA TRP A 81 -1.27 -6.43 -7.37
C TRP A 81 -0.74 -6.63 -8.80
N ILE A 82 -0.02 -5.66 -9.38
CA ILE A 82 0.57 -5.79 -10.72
C ILE A 82 1.70 -6.82 -10.65
N TRP A 83 2.56 -6.70 -9.64
CA TRP A 83 3.59 -7.69 -9.36
C TRP A 83 2.99 -9.09 -9.11
N VAL A 84 1.90 -9.16 -8.33
CA VAL A 84 1.18 -10.43 -8.08
C VAL A 84 0.67 -11.02 -9.39
N SER A 85 0.06 -10.21 -10.26
CA SER A 85 -0.41 -10.67 -11.58
C SER A 85 0.75 -11.23 -12.43
N GLY A 86 1.88 -10.55 -12.46
CA GLY A 86 3.08 -11.03 -13.17
C GLY A 86 3.62 -12.36 -12.64
N LEU A 87 3.59 -12.56 -11.33
CA LEU A 87 3.95 -13.85 -10.72
C LEU A 87 2.95 -14.96 -11.07
N ARG A 88 1.67 -14.65 -11.08
CA ARG A 88 0.62 -15.62 -11.49
C ARG A 88 0.73 -16.00 -12.96
N GLU A 89 1.10 -15.09 -13.83
CA GLU A 89 1.42 -15.41 -15.23
C GLU A 89 2.52 -16.48 -15.35
N GLN A 90 3.46 -16.50 -14.39
CA GLN A 90 4.53 -17.48 -14.29
C GLN A 90 4.13 -18.75 -13.51
N GLY A 91 2.85 -18.88 -13.14
CA GLY A 91 2.32 -20.03 -12.40
C GLY A 91 2.50 -19.97 -10.89
N ALA A 92 2.94 -18.85 -10.33
CA ALA A 92 3.11 -18.70 -8.90
C ALA A 92 1.76 -18.49 -8.19
N ASP A 93 1.68 -18.93 -6.94
CA ASP A 93 0.48 -19.04 -6.11
C ASP A 93 0.28 -17.83 -5.18
N PHE A 94 0.57 -16.60 -5.64
CA PHE A 94 0.39 -15.41 -4.82
C PHE A 94 -0.96 -14.74 -5.08
N THR A 95 -1.50 -14.06 -4.06
CA THR A 95 -2.74 -13.31 -4.12
C THR A 95 -2.61 -12.01 -3.32
N PHE A 96 -3.49 -11.06 -3.59
CA PHE A 96 -3.47 -9.70 -3.05
C PHE A 96 -4.78 -9.38 -2.35
N TYR A 97 -4.69 -8.83 -1.14
CA TYR A 97 -5.80 -8.25 -0.41
C TYR A 97 -5.61 -6.72 -0.29
N PRO A 98 -6.61 -5.88 -0.66
CA PRO A 98 -6.44 -4.43 -0.72
C PRO A 98 -6.13 -3.82 0.64
N TYR A 99 -5.22 -2.86 0.65
CA TYR A 99 -4.74 -2.21 1.86
C TYR A 99 -4.96 -0.69 1.81
N SER A 100 -4.56 -0.03 0.70
CA SER A 100 -4.64 1.42 0.51
C SER A 100 -4.74 1.77 -0.97
N ASP A 101 -5.56 2.78 -1.30
CA ASP A 101 -5.64 3.35 -2.63
C ASP A 101 -4.74 4.58 -2.80
N ILE A 102 -4.16 5.09 -1.71
CA ILE A 102 -3.33 6.28 -1.78
C ILE A 102 -2.09 6.04 -2.62
N SER A 103 -1.82 6.94 -3.54
CA SER A 103 -0.67 6.89 -4.41
C SER A 103 0.15 8.19 -4.32
N GLY A 104 0.87 8.58 -5.36
CA GLY A 104 1.61 9.84 -5.37
C GLY A 104 0.80 11.02 -5.85
N ALA A 105 1.45 12.17 -5.88
CA ALA A 105 0.90 13.41 -6.43
C ALA A 105 1.95 14.19 -7.22
N LEU A 106 1.49 14.91 -8.22
CA LEU A 106 2.26 15.91 -8.93
C LEU A 106 2.14 17.26 -8.21
N VAL A 107 3.26 17.73 -7.67
CA VAL A 107 3.33 18.93 -6.83
C VAL A 107 4.17 19.99 -7.51
N VAL A 108 3.74 21.24 -7.39
CA VAL A 108 4.38 22.42 -7.98
C VAL A 108 4.48 23.54 -6.92
N PRO A 109 5.41 24.51 -7.07
CA PRO A 109 5.41 25.71 -6.24
C PRO A 109 4.09 26.47 -6.42
N SER A 110 3.50 26.98 -5.34
CA SER A 110 2.18 27.67 -5.38
C SER A 110 2.16 28.87 -6.32
N GLU A 111 3.27 29.61 -6.37
CA GLU A 111 3.42 30.79 -7.22
C GLU A 111 3.89 30.45 -8.65
N SER A 112 4.03 29.15 -8.98
CA SER A 112 4.39 28.76 -10.34
C SER A 112 3.25 28.98 -11.32
N GLY A 113 3.57 29.30 -12.56
CA GLY A 113 2.59 29.38 -13.65
C GLY A 113 2.12 28.00 -14.17
N ILE A 114 2.37 26.90 -13.43
CA ILE A 114 1.97 25.55 -13.83
C ILE A 114 0.60 25.25 -13.24
N HIS A 115 -0.44 25.32 -14.07
CA HIS A 115 -1.84 25.09 -13.68
C HIS A 115 -2.47 23.86 -14.36
N SER A 116 -1.80 23.31 -15.38
CA SER A 116 -2.24 22.18 -16.17
C SER A 116 -1.07 21.33 -16.62
N LEU A 117 -1.34 20.15 -17.21
CA LEU A 117 -0.29 19.30 -17.79
C LEU A 117 0.39 19.96 -19.00
N GLN A 118 -0.32 20.84 -19.72
CA GLN A 118 0.22 21.65 -20.81
C GLN A 118 1.39 22.53 -20.35
N ASP A 119 1.31 23.08 -19.15
CA ASP A 119 2.30 24.02 -18.62
C ASP A 119 3.61 23.33 -18.20
N LEU A 120 3.64 21.99 -18.22
CA LEU A 120 4.86 21.19 -18.00
C LEU A 120 5.79 21.18 -19.20
N LYS A 121 5.34 21.64 -20.37
CA LYS A 121 6.18 21.70 -21.58
C LYS A 121 7.42 22.56 -21.35
N GLY A 122 8.61 21.99 -21.64
CA GLY A 122 9.90 22.63 -21.42
C GLY A 122 10.31 22.75 -19.94
N LYS A 123 9.58 22.14 -19.01
CA LYS A 123 9.89 22.12 -17.58
C LYS A 123 10.72 20.90 -17.18
N ARG A 124 11.34 21.00 -16.03
CA ARG A 124 12.09 19.90 -15.39
C ARG A 124 11.14 19.21 -14.39
N LEU A 125 10.80 17.96 -14.64
CA LEU A 125 9.95 17.16 -13.75
C LEU A 125 10.79 16.14 -12.99
N GLY A 126 10.79 16.25 -11.67
CA GLY A 126 11.29 15.20 -10.78
C GLY A 126 10.31 14.03 -10.73
N ILE A 127 10.78 12.80 -10.88
CA ILE A 127 9.95 11.59 -10.87
C ILE A 127 10.56 10.59 -9.87
N ALA A 128 9.83 10.33 -8.78
CA ALA A 128 10.18 9.28 -7.83
C ALA A 128 9.78 7.90 -8.40
N GLY A 129 10.59 6.87 -8.11
CA GLY A 129 10.28 5.49 -8.56
C GLY A 129 10.80 5.14 -9.97
N GLY A 130 11.33 6.12 -10.71
CA GLY A 130 11.95 5.88 -12.02
C GLY A 130 10.96 5.76 -13.18
N GLU A 131 11.45 5.29 -14.32
CA GLU A 131 10.69 5.23 -15.59
C GLU A 131 9.46 4.32 -15.54
N LEU A 132 9.46 3.31 -14.68
CA LEU A 132 8.36 2.36 -14.51
C LEU A 132 7.46 2.70 -13.31
N ASP A 133 7.59 3.89 -12.72
CA ASP A 133 6.64 4.32 -11.68
C ASP A 133 5.21 4.36 -12.23
N LYS A 134 4.28 3.79 -11.48
CA LYS A 134 2.88 3.65 -11.91
C LYS A 134 2.18 4.99 -12.12
N ASN A 135 2.43 5.96 -11.22
CA ASN A 135 1.82 7.29 -11.34
C ASN A 135 2.39 8.02 -12.57
N TRP A 136 3.67 7.86 -12.84
CA TRP A 136 4.31 8.43 -14.03
C TRP A 136 3.70 7.85 -15.31
N LEU A 137 3.56 6.53 -15.41
CA LEU A 137 2.98 5.86 -16.57
C LEU A 137 1.50 6.26 -16.78
N LEU A 138 0.72 6.37 -15.70
CA LEU A 138 -0.68 6.81 -15.77
C LEU A 138 -0.79 8.29 -16.11
N LEU A 139 0.09 9.14 -15.59
CA LEU A 139 0.15 10.56 -15.95
C LEU A 139 0.47 10.75 -17.43
N GLN A 140 1.39 9.96 -18.00
CA GLN A 140 1.64 9.95 -19.44
C GLN A 140 0.41 9.53 -20.24
N ALA A 141 -0.32 8.49 -19.76
CA ALA A 141 -1.55 8.05 -20.41
C ALA A 141 -2.61 9.16 -20.42
N LEU A 142 -2.78 9.86 -19.30
CA LEU A 142 -3.69 11.00 -19.19
C LEU A 142 -3.29 12.17 -20.12
N ALA A 143 -2.01 12.51 -20.14
CA ALA A 143 -1.48 13.58 -21.00
C ALA A 143 -1.71 13.28 -22.49
N LYS A 144 -1.50 12.02 -22.91
CA LYS A 144 -1.76 11.59 -24.28
C LYS A 144 -3.22 11.72 -24.72
N GLN A 145 -4.18 11.61 -23.80
CA GLN A 145 -5.59 11.89 -24.10
C GLN A 145 -5.86 13.38 -24.39
N GLN A 146 -4.93 14.27 -23.99
CA GLN A 146 -4.95 15.71 -24.21
C GLN A 146 -3.98 16.15 -25.32
N ASP A 147 -3.52 15.20 -26.14
CA ASP A 147 -2.52 15.43 -27.20
C ASP A 147 -1.19 15.99 -26.68
N ILE A 148 -0.83 15.66 -25.43
CA ILE A 148 0.44 16.05 -24.81
C ILE A 148 1.36 14.85 -24.73
N ASP A 149 2.54 14.94 -25.32
CA ASP A 149 3.62 13.99 -25.09
C ASP A 149 4.56 14.52 -24.00
N LEU A 150 4.35 14.07 -22.76
CA LEU A 150 5.20 14.46 -21.62
C LEU A 150 6.60 13.86 -21.73
N ASP A 151 6.76 12.72 -22.40
CA ASP A 151 8.04 12.05 -22.49
C ASP A 151 9.05 12.83 -23.37
N GLU A 152 8.53 13.48 -24.41
CA GLU A 152 9.34 14.28 -25.35
C GLU A 152 9.35 15.78 -25.02
N SER A 153 8.32 16.29 -24.35
CA SER A 153 8.11 17.73 -24.18
C SER A 153 8.77 18.34 -22.95
N MET A 154 9.34 17.52 -22.03
CA MET A 154 9.92 18.01 -20.78
C MET A 154 11.23 17.28 -20.42
N GLU A 155 12.00 17.85 -19.50
CA GLU A 155 13.19 17.23 -18.94
C GLU A 155 12.82 16.37 -17.73
N LYS A 156 13.14 15.06 -17.75
CA LYS A 156 12.90 14.12 -16.65
C LYS A 156 14.11 14.04 -15.75
N VAL A 157 13.87 14.15 -14.43
CA VAL A 157 14.87 14.01 -13.38
C VAL A 157 14.47 12.89 -12.43
N PHE A 158 15.12 11.74 -12.52
CA PHE A 158 14.86 10.61 -11.62
C PHE A 158 15.69 10.72 -10.35
N GLY A 159 15.07 10.38 -9.21
CA GLY A 159 15.75 10.45 -7.93
C GLY A 159 14.97 9.82 -6.78
N THR A 160 15.61 9.79 -5.61
CA THR A 160 14.92 9.38 -4.40
C THR A 160 13.89 10.45 -3.97
N PRO A 161 12.78 10.05 -3.36
CA PRO A 161 11.70 10.98 -2.99
C PRO A 161 12.17 12.21 -2.19
N SER A 162 13.03 12.01 -1.20
CA SER A 162 13.57 13.12 -0.38
C SER A 162 14.47 14.07 -1.18
N LEU A 163 15.33 13.52 -2.05
CA LEU A 163 16.22 14.32 -2.89
C LEU A 163 15.40 15.19 -3.86
N LEU A 164 14.36 14.64 -4.46
CA LEU A 164 13.50 15.37 -5.40
C LEU A 164 12.74 16.51 -4.70
N ASN A 165 12.26 16.33 -3.45
CA ASN A 165 11.67 17.42 -2.68
C ASN A 165 12.69 18.54 -2.47
N GLU A 166 13.92 18.23 -2.10
CA GLU A 166 14.97 19.25 -1.92
C GLU A 166 15.34 19.94 -3.24
N GLN A 167 15.37 19.23 -4.35
CA GLN A 167 15.60 19.84 -5.68
C GLN A 167 14.48 20.79 -6.07
N LEU A 168 13.21 20.47 -5.76
CA LEU A 168 12.08 21.35 -5.98
C LEU A 168 12.20 22.63 -5.14
N LYS A 169 12.51 22.50 -3.84
CA LYS A 169 12.71 23.63 -2.92
C LYS A 169 13.85 24.56 -3.37
N GLN A 170 14.89 23.99 -3.97
CA GLN A 170 16.04 24.73 -4.50
C GLN A 170 15.82 25.29 -5.92
N GLY A 171 14.64 25.09 -6.51
CA GLY A 171 14.35 25.51 -7.89
C GLY A 171 15.16 24.79 -8.97
N ARG A 172 15.74 23.63 -8.66
CA ARG A 172 16.48 22.81 -9.62
C ARG A 172 15.59 21.99 -10.51
N ILE A 173 14.37 21.71 -10.07
CA ILE A 173 13.25 21.15 -10.83
C ILE A 173 12.04 22.06 -10.65
N ASP A 174 11.11 22.04 -11.61
CA ASP A 174 9.97 22.95 -11.68
C ASP A 174 8.69 22.29 -11.14
N ALA A 175 8.63 20.96 -11.15
CA ALA A 175 7.55 20.14 -10.61
C ALA A 175 8.12 18.81 -10.09
N VAL A 176 7.36 18.12 -9.23
CA VAL A 176 7.74 16.78 -8.76
C VAL A 176 6.52 15.87 -8.71
N LEU A 177 6.64 14.68 -9.30
CA LEU A 177 5.74 13.55 -9.09
C LEU A 177 6.36 12.66 -8.02
N ASN A 178 5.76 12.70 -6.82
CA ASN A 178 6.35 12.05 -5.66
C ASN A 178 5.33 11.19 -4.90
N TYR A 179 5.79 10.33 -4.02
CA TYR A 179 4.92 9.52 -3.17
C TYR A 179 4.12 10.40 -2.20
N TRP A 180 2.92 9.97 -1.88
CA TRP A 180 1.93 10.74 -1.12
C TRP A 180 2.48 11.38 0.17
N HIS A 181 3.29 10.67 0.95
CA HIS A 181 3.83 11.17 2.21
C HIS A 181 4.99 12.18 2.03
N PHE A 182 5.60 12.23 0.84
CA PHE A 182 6.52 13.29 0.45
C PHE A 182 5.79 14.48 -0.16
N ALA A 183 4.71 14.25 -0.90
CA ALA A 183 3.81 15.30 -1.39
C ALA A 183 3.17 16.05 -0.21
N ALA A 184 2.65 15.34 0.80
CA ALA A 184 2.06 15.93 1.99
C ALA A 184 3.02 16.87 2.76
N ARG A 185 4.31 16.59 2.75
CA ARG A 185 5.32 17.49 3.33
C ARG A 185 5.47 18.79 2.54
N LEU A 186 5.49 18.69 1.22
CA LEU A 186 5.53 19.87 0.37
C LEU A 186 4.25 20.71 0.50
N GLU A 187 3.08 20.06 0.57
CA GLU A 187 1.80 20.76 0.80
C GLU A 187 1.79 21.54 2.11
N ALA A 188 2.33 20.95 3.18
CA ALA A 188 2.48 21.61 4.47
C ALA A 188 3.43 22.82 4.43
N GLU A 189 4.40 22.82 3.50
CA GLU A 189 5.32 23.92 3.24
C GLU A 189 4.75 24.95 2.25
N GLY A 190 3.48 24.80 1.85
CA GLY A 190 2.78 25.75 0.99
C GLY A 190 2.91 25.47 -0.52
N TYR A 191 3.42 24.32 -0.91
CA TYR A 191 3.37 23.87 -2.31
C TYR A 191 1.96 23.39 -2.66
N ARG A 192 1.64 23.35 -3.95
CA ARG A 192 0.31 22.99 -4.44
C ARG A 192 0.35 21.66 -5.20
N THR A 193 -0.54 20.76 -4.83
CA THR A 193 -0.83 19.58 -5.66
C THR A 193 -1.56 20.02 -6.93
N LEU A 194 -0.98 19.69 -8.07
CA LEU A 194 -1.60 19.90 -9.39
C LEU A 194 -2.62 18.80 -9.67
N ILE A 195 -2.23 17.55 -9.45
CA ILE A 195 -3.07 16.38 -9.59
C ILE A 195 -2.50 15.23 -8.73
N ASP A 196 -3.35 14.49 -8.06
CA ASP A 196 -2.99 13.27 -7.33
C ASP A 196 -3.32 12.01 -8.14
N GLY A 197 -2.97 10.85 -7.61
CA GLY A 197 -3.23 9.60 -8.30
C GLY A 197 -4.70 9.30 -8.54
N ARG A 198 -5.60 9.72 -7.65
CA ARG A 198 -7.05 9.59 -7.83
C ARG A 198 -7.53 10.51 -8.96
N GLY A 199 -7.08 11.75 -9.00
CA GLY A 199 -7.37 12.67 -10.09
C GLY A 199 -6.85 12.18 -11.44
N ILE A 200 -5.68 11.53 -11.47
CA ILE A 200 -5.17 10.90 -12.69
C ILE A 200 -6.13 9.80 -13.18
N LEU A 201 -6.59 8.91 -12.28
CA LEU A 201 -7.52 7.84 -12.64
C LEU A 201 -8.86 8.39 -13.11
N GLN A 202 -9.42 9.39 -12.43
CA GLN A 202 -10.66 10.05 -12.84
C GLN A 202 -10.52 10.71 -14.22
N GLY A 203 -9.41 11.38 -14.48
CA GLY A 203 -9.11 11.92 -15.81
C GLY A 203 -9.00 10.86 -16.89
N LEU A 204 -8.65 9.63 -16.54
CA LEU A 204 -8.62 8.46 -17.43
C LEU A 204 -9.99 7.74 -17.55
N GLY A 205 -11.05 8.28 -16.91
CA GLY A 205 -12.40 7.70 -16.90
C GLY A 205 -12.54 6.48 -15.97
N ILE A 206 -11.77 6.46 -14.89
CA ILE A 206 -11.81 5.43 -13.83
C ILE A 206 -12.18 6.12 -12.52
N ASP A 207 -13.46 6.06 -12.16
CA ASP A 207 -14.01 6.70 -10.96
C ASP A 207 -13.99 5.77 -9.73
N GLU A 208 -13.91 4.46 -9.96
CA GLU A 208 -13.88 3.45 -8.90
C GLU A 208 -12.56 3.51 -8.13
N THR A 209 -12.62 3.15 -6.86
CA THR A 209 -11.42 3.00 -6.02
C THR A 209 -10.53 1.88 -6.56
N VAL A 210 -9.28 2.19 -6.86
CA VAL A 210 -8.29 1.19 -7.26
C VAL A 210 -7.18 1.12 -6.22
N ALA A 211 -7.06 -0.04 -5.55
CA ALA A 211 -6.00 -0.25 -4.58
C ALA A 211 -4.62 -0.03 -5.20
N ASN A 212 -3.77 0.75 -4.55
CA ASN A 212 -2.37 0.91 -4.94
C ASN A 212 -1.47 -0.12 -4.26
N LEU A 213 -1.72 -0.36 -2.97
CA LEU A 213 -0.99 -1.32 -2.16
C LEU A 213 -1.96 -2.29 -1.47
N GLY A 214 -1.48 -3.50 -1.17
CA GLY A 214 -2.22 -4.51 -0.45
C GLY A 214 -1.33 -5.52 0.25
N TYR A 215 -1.93 -6.33 1.11
CA TYR A 215 -1.29 -7.51 1.68
C TYR A 215 -1.14 -8.58 0.60
N VAL A 216 0.06 -9.10 0.45
CA VAL A 216 0.38 -10.17 -0.50
C VAL A 216 0.86 -11.39 0.27
N PHE A 217 0.29 -12.52 -0.07
CA PHE A 217 0.59 -13.82 0.53
C PHE A 217 0.32 -14.95 -0.47
N LYS A 218 0.76 -16.18 -0.17
CA LYS A 218 0.40 -17.34 -1.00
C LYS A 218 -1.04 -17.74 -0.75
N GLN A 219 -1.80 -18.00 -1.81
CA GLN A 219 -3.19 -18.47 -1.71
C GLN A 219 -3.28 -19.79 -0.94
N SER A 220 -2.39 -20.74 -1.22
CA SER A 220 -2.33 -22.02 -0.50
C SER A 220 -1.99 -21.87 0.99
N TRP A 221 -1.21 -20.86 1.37
CA TRP A 221 -0.97 -20.52 2.77
C TRP A 221 -2.24 -19.96 3.41
N ALA A 222 -2.91 -19.02 2.74
CA ALA A 222 -4.18 -18.43 3.21
C ALA A 222 -5.27 -19.48 3.43
N GLU A 223 -5.38 -20.47 2.55
CA GLU A 223 -6.35 -21.55 2.66
C GLU A 223 -6.08 -22.44 3.88
N ARG A 224 -4.81 -22.71 4.21
CA ARG A 224 -4.45 -23.50 5.41
C ARG A 224 -4.57 -22.71 6.71
N HIS A 225 -4.50 -21.38 6.67
CA HIS A 225 -4.51 -20.49 7.84
C HIS A 225 -5.67 -19.49 7.78
N ARG A 226 -6.81 -19.92 7.22
CA ARG A 226 -7.95 -19.03 6.91
C ARG A 226 -8.41 -18.23 8.11
N GLU A 227 -8.57 -18.85 9.26
CA GLU A 227 -9.03 -18.21 10.48
C GLU A 227 -8.01 -17.17 10.99
N ALA A 228 -6.74 -17.54 11.07
CA ALA A 228 -5.68 -16.63 11.48
C ALA A 228 -5.51 -15.45 10.51
N LEU A 229 -5.60 -15.69 9.21
CA LEU A 229 -5.57 -14.64 8.21
C LEU A 229 -6.77 -13.68 8.36
N GLN A 230 -7.98 -14.22 8.58
CA GLN A 230 -9.17 -13.38 8.78
C GLN A 230 -9.02 -12.48 10.02
N GLN A 231 -8.57 -13.05 11.14
CA GLN A 231 -8.30 -12.27 12.37
C GLN A 231 -7.25 -11.18 12.12
N PHE A 232 -6.19 -11.48 11.37
CA PHE A 232 -5.18 -10.50 10.97
C PHE A 232 -5.78 -9.36 10.10
N LEU A 233 -6.56 -9.70 9.09
CA LEU A 233 -7.17 -8.71 8.18
C LEU A 233 -8.18 -7.82 8.90
N ASP A 234 -8.99 -8.39 9.79
CA ASP A 234 -9.96 -7.65 10.60
C ASP A 234 -9.25 -6.70 11.58
N ALA A 235 -8.20 -7.17 12.25
CA ALA A 235 -7.38 -6.35 13.12
C ALA A 235 -6.64 -5.24 12.36
N ALA A 236 -6.15 -5.51 11.15
CA ALA A 236 -5.53 -4.51 10.29
C ALA A 236 -6.52 -3.41 9.89
N LYS A 237 -7.74 -3.78 9.52
CA LYS A 237 -8.82 -2.83 9.23
C LYS A 237 -9.16 -1.98 10.46
N GLN A 238 -9.31 -2.61 11.63
CA GLN A 238 -9.57 -1.91 12.89
C GLN A 238 -8.41 -0.96 13.26
N ALA A 239 -7.16 -1.38 13.09
CA ALA A 239 -5.98 -0.53 13.35
C ALA A 239 -6.01 0.74 12.50
N LYS A 240 -6.29 0.63 11.20
CA LYS A 240 -6.42 1.78 10.30
C LYS A 240 -7.55 2.71 10.73
N GLN A 241 -8.71 2.16 11.06
CA GLN A 241 -9.86 2.94 11.56
C GLN A 241 -9.52 3.68 12.86
N THR A 242 -8.84 3.02 13.79
CA THR A 242 -8.45 3.61 15.07
C THR A 242 -7.41 4.71 14.89
N LEU A 243 -6.42 4.53 14.01
CA LEU A 243 -5.45 5.57 13.65
C LEU A 243 -6.12 6.82 13.07
N CYS A 244 -7.23 6.65 12.37
CA CYS A 244 -7.97 7.77 11.76
C CYS A 244 -9.00 8.42 12.69
N SER A 245 -9.55 7.69 13.66
CA SER A 245 -10.62 8.18 14.54
C SER A 245 -10.13 8.61 15.93
N SER A 246 -8.87 8.29 16.30
CA SER A 246 -8.34 8.57 17.63
C SER A 246 -7.02 9.36 17.55
N ASP A 247 -7.09 10.65 17.88
CA ASP A 247 -5.88 11.49 17.99
C ASP A 247 -4.86 10.90 18.95
N ALA A 248 -5.31 10.32 20.07
CA ALA A 248 -4.41 9.71 21.05
C ALA A 248 -3.61 8.53 20.48
N VAL A 249 -4.22 7.74 19.58
CA VAL A 249 -3.52 6.64 18.90
C VAL A 249 -2.60 7.18 17.81
N TRP A 250 -3.06 8.17 17.05
CA TRP A 250 -2.22 8.83 16.05
C TRP A 250 -0.98 9.48 16.68
N GLN A 251 -1.12 10.14 17.81
CA GLN A 251 0.01 10.75 18.53
C GLN A 251 1.11 9.75 18.91
N LYS A 252 0.77 8.49 19.18
CA LYS A 252 1.76 7.46 19.49
C LYS A 252 2.70 7.13 18.33
N ILE A 253 2.25 7.30 17.08
CA ILE A 253 3.05 6.97 15.90
C ILE A 253 3.85 8.14 15.35
N ILE A 254 3.62 9.36 15.86
CA ILE A 254 4.34 10.57 15.44
C ILE A 254 5.86 10.40 15.43
N PRO A 255 6.51 9.81 16.45
CA PRO A 255 7.96 9.59 16.43
C PRO A 255 8.43 8.76 15.23
N LEU A 256 7.60 7.83 14.75
CA LEU A 256 7.91 6.99 13.57
C LEU A 256 7.85 7.78 12.26
N THR A 257 7.05 8.85 12.22
CA THR A 257 6.92 9.70 11.02
C THR A 257 8.14 10.58 10.80
N LYS A 258 8.96 10.81 11.84
CA LYS A 258 10.12 11.72 11.83
C LYS A 258 9.77 13.15 11.42
N ILE A 259 8.62 13.65 11.89
CA ILE A 259 8.11 15.00 11.58
C ILE A 259 7.85 15.73 12.87
N ASP A 260 8.40 16.95 12.96
CA ASP A 260 8.33 17.76 14.16
C ASP A 260 7.24 18.83 14.11
N ASP A 261 6.84 19.28 12.92
CA ASP A 261 5.84 20.33 12.76
C ASP A 261 4.40 19.82 12.67
N GLU A 262 3.49 20.56 13.29
CA GLU A 262 2.07 20.20 13.41
C GLU A 262 1.33 20.22 12.05
N THR A 263 1.67 21.14 11.17
CA THR A 263 1.02 21.29 9.87
C THR A 263 1.28 20.04 9.00
N THR A 264 2.53 19.61 8.92
CA THR A 264 2.89 18.38 8.19
C THR A 264 2.25 17.14 8.81
N ARG A 265 2.18 17.04 10.14
CA ARG A 265 1.49 15.93 10.84
C ARG A 265 0.03 15.85 10.44
N LYS A 266 -0.66 17.01 10.37
CA LYS A 266 -2.06 17.10 9.97
C LYS A 266 -2.26 16.66 8.52
N HIS A 267 -1.45 17.14 7.57
CA HIS A 267 -1.50 16.73 6.17
C HIS A 267 -1.26 15.23 6.00
N LEU A 268 -0.26 14.68 6.70
CA LEU A 268 0.01 13.24 6.68
C LEU A 268 -1.17 12.42 7.21
N HIS A 269 -1.77 12.84 8.33
CA HIS A 269 -2.93 12.14 8.90
C HIS A 269 -4.12 12.16 7.94
N GLN A 270 -4.44 13.32 7.39
CA GLN A 270 -5.53 13.47 6.43
C GLN A 270 -5.32 12.58 5.20
N ASN A 271 -4.13 12.64 4.59
CA ASN A 271 -3.83 11.86 3.40
C ASN A 271 -3.79 10.35 3.71
N TYR A 272 -3.21 9.94 4.84
CA TYR A 272 -3.22 8.55 5.28
C TYR A 272 -4.65 8.00 5.39
N CYS A 273 -5.54 8.76 6.03
CA CYS A 273 -6.93 8.34 6.23
C CYS A 273 -7.76 8.38 4.94
N ALA A 274 -7.51 9.34 4.07
CA ALA A 274 -8.16 9.39 2.75
C ALA A 274 -7.84 8.17 1.88
N GLY A 275 -6.70 7.50 2.11
CA GLY A 275 -6.29 6.30 1.38
C GLY A 275 -6.89 4.99 1.90
N ASN A 276 -7.78 5.02 2.89
CA ASN A 276 -8.41 3.81 3.40
C ASN A 276 -9.43 3.25 2.40
N ILE A 277 -9.35 1.95 2.15
CA ILE A 277 -10.29 1.26 1.26
C ILE A 277 -11.46 0.75 2.10
N GLU A 278 -12.64 1.29 1.84
CA GLU A 278 -13.88 0.89 2.53
C GLU A 278 -14.57 -0.28 1.82
N HIS A 279 -14.51 -0.29 0.50
CA HIS A 279 -15.14 -1.29 -0.34
C HIS A 279 -14.16 -1.82 -1.40
N TRP A 280 -14.21 -3.13 -1.63
CA TRP A 280 -13.45 -3.80 -2.66
C TRP A 280 -14.24 -4.97 -3.22
N GLY A 281 -14.91 -4.74 -4.35
CA GLY A 281 -15.78 -5.70 -5.00
C GLY A 281 -15.44 -5.88 -6.47
N GLU A 282 -16.42 -6.33 -7.23
CA GLU A 282 -16.27 -6.63 -8.67
C GLU A 282 -16.00 -5.36 -9.48
N ALA A 283 -16.64 -4.23 -9.13
CA ALA A 283 -16.46 -2.96 -9.82
C ALA A 283 -15.01 -2.46 -9.72
N GLU A 284 -14.45 -2.47 -8.50
CA GLU A 284 -13.07 -2.04 -8.22
C GLU A 284 -12.05 -2.99 -8.89
N GLN A 285 -12.30 -4.30 -8.86
CA GLN A 285 -11.45 -5.28 -9.56
C GLN A 285 -11.48 -5.10 -11.08
N LYS A 286 -12.64 -4.76 -11.64
CA LYS A 286 -12.77 -4.44 -13.06
C LYS A 286 -12.05 -3.14 -13.42
N ALA A 287 -12.13 -2.13 -12.56
CA ALA A 287 -11.37 -0.89 -12.70
C ALA A 287 -9.85 -1.14 -12.63
N ALA A 288 -9.39 -1.99 -11.71
CA ALA A 288 -8.00 -2.43 -11.66
C ALA A 288 -7.56 -3.11 -12.98
N GLY A 289 -8.44 -3.88 -13.62
CA GLY A 289 -8.18 -4.44 -14.94
C GLY A 289 -7.98 -3.38 -16.03
N LYS A 290 -8.75 -2.26 -15.99
CA LYS A 290 -8.54 -1.12 -16.90
C LYS A 290 -7.18 -0.46 -16.65
N VAL A 291 -6.82 -0.22 -15.37
CA VAL A 291 -5.51 0.32 -14.97
C VAL A 291 -4.37 -0.59 -15.44
N TYR A 292 -4.52 -1.90 -15.27
CA TYR A 292 -3.53 -2.88 -15.74
C TYR A 292 -3.25 -2.73 -17.25
N LEU A 293 -4.30 -2.64 -18.06
CA LEU A 293 -4.17 -2.49 -19.50
C LEU A 293 -3.48 -1.17 -19.90
N LEU A 294 -3.78 -0.07 -19.21
CA LEU A 294 -3.11 1.21 -19.41
C LEU A 294 -1.61 1.10 -19.09
N LEU A 295 -1.27 0.52 -17.95
CA LEU A 295 0.13 0.31 -17.53
C LEU A 295 0.86 -0.64 -18.46
N HIS A 296 0.20 -1.70 -18.95
CA HIS A 296 0.75 -2.62 -19.93
C HIS A 296 1.19 -1.90 -21.21
N LYS A 297 0.29 -1.07 -21.76
CA LYS A 297 0.58 -0.27 -22.96
C LYS A 297 1.67 0.76 -22.74
N GLN A 298 1.63 1.51 -21.64
CA GLN A 298 2.60 2.58 -21.37
C GLN A 298 3.99 2.04 -21.05
N SER A 299 4.08 0.96 -20.28
CA SER A 299 5.36 0.32 -19.95
C SER A 299 5.94 -0.55 -21.08
N LYS A 300 5.23 -0.70 -22.20
CA LYS A 300 5.61 -1.63 -23.28
C LYS A 300 5.90 -3.03 -22.72
N GLN A 301 5.04 -3.49 -21.82
CA GLN A 301 5.11 -4.80 -21.13
C GLN A 301 6.16 -4.90 -20.01
N ALA A 302 7.05 -3.92 -19.84
CA ALA A 302 8.14 -4.00 -18.88
C ALA A 302 7.66 -4.13 -17.42
N LEU A 303 6.49 -3.54 -17.08
CA LEU A 303 5.92 -3.60 -15.75
C LEU A 303 4.98 -4.80 -15.52
N THR A 304 4.27 -5.23 -16.55
CA THR A 304 3.15 -6.17 -16.43
C THR A 304 3.43 -7.58 -16.99
N GLY A 305 4.57 -7.77 -17.65
CA GLY A 305 4.85 -9.00 -18.38
C GLY A 305 4.13 -9.06 -19.74
N LYS A 306 3.99 -10.25 -20.31
CA LYS A 306 3.45 -10.45 -21.67
C LYS A 306 1.93 -10.37 -21.74
N SER A 307 1.24 -10.71 -20.67
CA SER A 307 -0.22 -10.74 -20.64
C SER A 307 -0.80 -9.32 -20.69
N GLU A 308 -1.76 -9.09 -21.57
CA GLU A 308 -2.57 -7.88 -21.60
C GLU A 308 -3.68 -7.88 -20.54
N GLN A 309 -3.90 -9.02 -19.90
CA GLN A 309 -4.98 -9.21 -18.94
C GLN A 309 -4.45 -9.50 -17.55
N LEU A 310 -5.11 -8.90 -16.56
CA LEU A 310 -4.92 -9.22 -15.16
C LEU A 310 -5.20 -10.71 -14.90
N GLN A 311 -4.27 -11.41 -14.30
CA GLN A 311 -4.36 -12.85 -14.09
C GLN A 311 -5.45 -13.21 -13.07
N ALA A 312 -6.19 -14.28 -13.34
CA ALA A 312 -7.19 -14.82 -12.42
C ALA A 312 -6.54 -15.19 -11.06
N GLY A 313 -7.24 -14.89 -9.96
CA GLY A 313 -6.73 -15.12 -8.59
C GLY A 313 -5.73 -14.07 -8.10
N THR A 314 -5.45 -13.01 -8.87
CA THR A 314 -4.64 -11.88 -8.39
C THR A 314 -5.26 -11.27 -7.12
N PHE A 315 -6.58 -11.18 -7.04
CA PHE A 315 -7.28 -10.69 -5.86
C PHE A 315 -7.81 -11.84 -5.02
N PHE A 316 -7.51 -11.79 -3.72
CA PHE A 316 -8.02 -12.73 -2.71
C PHE A 316 -9.54 -12.55 -2.52
N ARG A 317 -10.26 -13.69 -2.34
CA ARG A 317 -11.71 -13.75 -2.18
C ARG A 317 -12.11 -14.34 -0.85
#